data_ade10690e5841fa725d574ab70073842
#
_entry.id   ade10690e5841fa725d574ab70073842
#
_cell.length_a   1.000
_cell.length_b   1.000
_cell.length_c   1.000
_cell.angle_alpha   90.00
_cell.angle_beta   90.00
_cell.angle_gamma   90.00
#
_symmetry.space_group_name_H-M   'P 1'
#
loop_
_entity.id
_entity.type
_entity.pdbx_description
1 polymer ?
#
loop_
_entity_poly.entity_id
_entity_poly.type
_entity_poly.pdbx_seq_one_letter_code
_entity_poly.pdbx_strand_id
1 'polypeptide(L)'
;MKTIEQFSTPCEMPNGLQWTDEGLFIMDQKTDNVYVVSETGNIIRIIYTPTANGSGITVGDGYLWTASNGHSASRPKRSTDTGLGFIYKLDLNTGEPLDRFRTPDGGGIHGIEWDNGKMWVTAFNPTALYLVDSNNFSIIKKIPVTLPRLHGLAKVDDGIWCAHTTDNVIIKYCTDSGEEKETIRLDEGDAYIHGLSIKDGELWYSDSNFAGKHGTAILGKPEIGKIKI
;
A
#
# COMPACT_ATOMS: atom_id res chain seq x y z
N MET A 1 -10.48 -12.45 -17.09
CA MET A 1 -9.45 -12.05 -16.11
C MET A 1 -8.84 -10.72 -16.51
N LYS A 2 -8.75 -9.82 -15.56
CA LYS A 2 -8.18 -8.47 -15.73
C LYS A 2 -6.79 -8.35 -15.13
N THR A 3 -6.42 -9.29 -14.26
CA THR A 3 -5.07 -9.35 -13.70
C THR A 3 -4.16 -10.20 -14.58
N ILE A 4 -2.91 -9.77 -14.74
CA ILE A 4 -1.87 -10.44 -15.52
C ILE A 4 -0.62 -10.51 -14.67
N GLU A 5 -0.32 -11.70 -14.13
CA GLU A 5 0.93 -11.94 -13.39
C GLU A 5 2.14 -11.57 -14.26
N GLN A 6 3.07 -10.83 -13.70
CA GLN A 6 4.36 -10.50 -14.31
C GLN A 6 5.46 -11.36 -13.73
N PHE A 7 5.45 -11.55 -12.41
CA PHE A 7 6.38 -12.43 -11.70
C PHE A 7 5.87 -12.81 -10.32
N SER A 8 6.29 -13.98 -9.84
CA SER A 8 6.11 -14.37 -8.44
C SER A 8 7.06 -13.54 -7.57
N THR A 9 6.53 -12.87 -6.55
CA THR A 9 7.34 -12.00 -5.70
C THR A 9 8.30 -12.80 -4.80
N PRO A 10 9.49 -12.25 -4.47
CA PRO A 10 10.36 -12.83 -3.45
C PRO A 10 9.83 -12.60 -2.01
N CYS A 11 8.81 -11.77 -1.83
CA CYS A 11 8.17 -11.51 -0.55
C CYS A 11 7.24 -12.65 -0.14
N GLU A 12 7.07 -12.86 1.16
CA GLU A 12 6.10 -13.82 1.67
C GLU A 12 4.68 -13.27 1.63
N MET A 13 4.54 -11.94 1.80
CA MET A 13 3.25 -11.26 1.96
C MET A 13 3.31 -9.82 1.44
N PRO A 14 3.47 -9.65 0.10
CA PRO A 14 3.58 -8.33 -0.50
C PRO A 14 2.29 -7.55 -0.28
N ASN A 15 2.39 -6.34 0.25
CA ASN A 15 1.24 -5.48 0.47
C ASN A 15 1.40 -4.18 -0.32
N GLY A 16 1.97 -3.12 0.24
CA GLY A 16 2.17 -1.86 -0.48
C GLY A 16 3.20 -1.95 -1.60
N LEU A 17 2.98 -1.18 -2.65
CA LEU A 17 3.85 -1.07 -3.82
C LEU A 17 4.21 0.37 -4.13
N GLN A 18 5.43 0.60 -4.63
CA GLN A 18 5.83 1.85 -5.25
C GLN A 18 6.88 1.62 -6.32
N TRP A 19 6.57 1.98 -7.56
CA TRP A 19 7.56 2.09 -8.63
C TRP A 19 8.39 3.38 -8.49
N THR A 20 9.68 3.24 -8.69
CA THR A 20 10.66 4.34 -8.76
C THR A 20 11.66 4.07 -9.90
N ASP A 21 12.56 5.01 -10.17
CA ASP A 21 13.64 4.81 -11.15
C ASP A 21 14.61 3.69 -10.75
N GLU A 22 14.73 3.39 -9.45
CA GLU A 22 15.56 2.29 -8.96
C GLU A 22 14.94 0.92 -9.21
N GLY A 23 13.61 0.81 -9.15
CA GLY A 23 12.86 -0.43 -9.24
C GLY A 23 11.54 -0.38 -8.51
N LEU A 24 10.91 -1.53 -8.32
CA LEU A 24 9.69 -1.68 -7.55
C LEU A 24 10.01 -1.92 -6.08
N PHE A 25 9.57 -1.02 -5.24
CA PHE A 25 9.58 -1.17 -3.79
C PHE A 25 8.33 -1.92 -3.35
N ILE A 26 8.51 -2.97 -2.56
CA ILE A 26 7.44 -3.85 -2.08
C ILE A 26 7.53 -3.94 -0.57
N MET A 27 6.47 -3.53 0.14
CA MET A 27 6.35 -3.76 1.58
C MET A 27 5.93 -5.21 1.83
N ASP A 28 6.77 -5.99 2.49
CA ASP A 28 6.41 -7.33 2.93
C ASP A 28 5.83 -7.30 4.35
N GLN A 29 4.53 -7.50 4.46
CA GLN A 29 3.83 -7.48 5.75
C GLN A 29 4.26 -8.61 6.70
N LYS A 30 4.86 -9.68 6.18
CA LYS A 30 5.33 -10.81 6.99
C LYS A 30 6.63 -10.49 7.72
N THR A 31 7.57 -9.88 7.04
CA THR A 31 8.90 -9.57 7.58
C THR A 31 9.02 -8.12 8.04
N ASP A 32 8.11 -7.25 7.64
CA ASP A 32 8.17 -5.80 7.80
C ASP A 32 9.40 -5.17 7.10
N ASN A 33 9.95 -5.87 6.10
CA ASN A 33 11.04 -5.38 5.28
C ASN A 33 10.50 -4.83 3.95
N VAL A 34 11.28 -3.98 3.32
CA VAL A 34 11.02 -3.52 1.96
C VAL A 34 11.97 -4.22 1.01
N TYR A 35 11.40 -4.89 0.02
CA TYR A 35 12.15 -5.49 -1.08
C TYR A 35 12.15 -4.53 -2.26
N VAL A 36 13.33 -4.19 -2.75
CA VAL A 36 13.48 -3.45 -4.01
C VAL A 36 13.83 -4.45 -5.09
N VAL A 37 12.99 -4.53 -6.12
CA VAL A 37 13.14 -5.53 -7.18
C VAL A 37 13.15 -4.88 -8.57
N SER A 38 13.78 -5.55 -9.53
CA SER A 38 13.74 -5.18 -10.95
C SER A 38 12.35 -5.45 -11.55
N GLU A 39 12.12 -5.03 -12.78
CA GLU A 39 10.90 -5.35 -13.54
C GLU A 39 10.64 -6.84 -13.74
N THR A 40 11.65 -7.67 -13.59
CA THR A 40 11.57 -9.13 -13.70
C THR A 40 11.54 -9.84 -12.35
N GLY A 41 11.38 -9.09 -11.25
CA GLY A 41 11.28 -9.63 -9.90
C GLY A 41 12.61 -10.02 -9.24
N ASN A 42 13.76 -9.71 -9.86
CA ASN A 42 15.05 -9.97 -9.22
C ASN A 42 15.31 -8.96 -8.12
N ILE A 43 15.71 -9.43 -6.94
CA ILE A 43 16.06 -8.58 -5.80
C ILE A 43 17.26 -7.71 -6.13
N ILE A 44 17.10 -6.40 -6.04
CA ILE A 44 18.19 -5.41 -6.12
C ILE A 44 18.77 -5.21 -4.71
N ARG A 45 17.91 -4.97 -3.72
CA ARG A 45 18.28 -4.86 -2.29
C ARG A 45 17.08 -5.10 -1.38
N ILE A 46 17.37 -5.29 -0.09
CA ILE A 46 16.37 -5.38 0.97
C ILE A 46 16.66 -4.30 1.99
N ILE A 47 15.63 -3.55 2.37
CA ILE A 47 15.70 -2.50 3.39
C ILE A 47 14.99 -3.02 4.65
N TYR A 48 15.71 -3.09 5.75
CA TYR A 48 15.13 -3.45 7.05
C TYR A 48 14.45 -2.24 7.67
N THR A 49 13.22 -2.40 8.16
CA THR A 49 12.45 -1.29 8.71
C THR A 49 11.95 -1.58 10.12
N PRO A 50 11.70 -0.55 10.95
CA PRO A 50 11.09 -0.70 12.27
C PRO A 50 9.57 -0.82 12.20
N THR A 51 8.99 -0.91 11.01
CA THR A 51 7.54 -0.99 10.80
C THR A 51 6.97 -2.21 11.52
N ALA A 52 5.78 -2.08 12.09
CA ALA A 52 5.10 -3.18 12.76
C ALA A 52 3.80 -3.51 12.01
N ASN A 53 3.75 -4.66 11.34
CA ASN A 53 2.67 -5.04 10.44
C ASN A 53 2.54 -4.06 9.26
N GLY A 54 3.63 -3.96 8.51
CA GLY A 54 3.76 -3.03 7.38
C GLY A 54 2.74 -3.29 6.28
N SER A 55 2.05 -2.25 5.85
CA SER A 55 1.02 -2.37 4.83
C SER A 55 1.22 -1.40 3.66
N GLY A 56 1.41 -0.13 3.92
CA GLY A 56 1.63 0.88 2.88
C GLY A 56 3.10 1.23 2.70
N ILE A 57 3.46 1.67 1.51
CA ILE A 57 4.78 2.17 1.18
C ILE A 57 4.66 3.28 0.14
N THR A 58 5.51 4.28 0.26
CA THR A 58 5.76 5.26 -0.81
C THR A 58 7.16 5.85 -0.70
N VAL A 59 7.68 6.38 -1.78
CA VAL A 59 8.95 7.11 -1.82
C VAL A 59 8.66 8.55 -2.23
N GLY A 60 9.14 9.48 -1.45
CA GLY A 60 8.92 10.91 -1.75
C GLY A 60 9.88 11.81 -0.99
N ASP A 61 10.30 12.90 -1.62
CA ASP A 61 11.22 13.89 -1.06
C ASP A 61 12.57 13.28 -0.59
N GLY A 62 13.03 12.22 -1.28
CA GLY A 62 14.27 11.53 -0.94
C GLY A 62 14.16 10.57 0.27
N TYR A 63 12.97 10.31 0.76
CA TYR A 63 12.69 9.44 1.90
C TYR A 63 11.86 8.23 1.52
N LEU A 64 12.04 7.15 2.27
CA LEU A 64 11.15 6.01 2.28
C LEU A 64 10.08 6.23 3.35
N TRP A 65 8.82 6.02 3.01
CA TRP A 65 7.70 6.09 3.93
C TRP A 65 7.01 4.74 4.01
N THR A 66 6.73 4.29 5.23
CA THR A 66 5.99 3.04 5.45
C THR A 66 4.83 3.26 6.39
N ALA A 67 3.73 2.57 6.15
CA ALA A 67 2.55 2.61 7.01
C ALA A 67 2.37 1.29 7.75
N SER A 68 1.91 1.37 9.00
CA SER A 68 1.74 0.26 9.90
C SER A 68 0.32 0.18 10.42
N ASN A 69 -0.25 -1.03 10.44
CA ASN A 69 -1.50 -1.31 11.14
C ASN A 69 -1.35 -1.43 12.66
N GLY A 70 -0.13 -1.54 13.15
CA GLY A 70 0.17 -1.70 14.57
C GLY A 70 -0.10 -3.08 15.16
N HIS A 71 -0.94 -3.89 14.54
CA HIS A 71 -1.24 -5.26 14.97
C HIS A 71 -1.01 -6.25 13.84
N SER A 72 -0.28 -7.32 14.10
CA SER A 72 -0.07 -8.39 13.14
C SER A 72 -0.73 -9.69 13.60
N ALA A 73 -1.57 -10.26 12.73
CA ALA A 73 -2.05 -11.64 12.84
C ALA A 73 -1.21 -12.61 11.98
N SER A 74 -0.37 -12.06 11.08
CA SER A 74 0.37 -12.83 10.07
C SER A 74 1.72 -13.36 10.56
N ARG A 75 2.21 -12.87 11.70
CA ARG A 75 3.46 -13.29 12.33
C ARG A 75 3.41 -13.20 13.85
N PRO A 76 4.31 -13.88 14.56
CA PRO A 76 4.46 -13.71 16.01
C PRO A 76 4.78 -12.25 16.38
N LYS A 77 4.26 -11.82 17.51
CA LYS A 77 4.55 -10.48 18.06
C LYS A 77 6.04 -10.35 18.40
N ARG A 78 6.64 -9.25 17.95
CA ARG A 78 8.02 -8.86 18.30
C ARG A 78 8.01 -7.94 19.53
N SER A 79 9.11 -7.88 20.24
CA SER A 79 9.28 -6.95 21.39
C SER A 79 9.22 -5.47 20.97
N THR A 80 9.51 -5.19 19.70
CA THR A 80 9.47 -3.85 19.11
C THR A 80 8.09 -3.43 18.61
N ASP A 81 7.13 -4.36 18.55
CA ASP A 81 5.77 -4.04 18.09
C ASP A 81 5.05 -3.15 19.10
N THR A 82 4.63 -1.98 18.64
CA THR A 82 4.01 -0.97 19.51
C THR A 82 2.53 -1.25 19.79
N GLY A 83 1.88 -2.08 18.96
CA GLY A 83 0.43 -2.26 18.95
C GLY A 83 -0.34 -1.02 18.50
N LEU A 84 0.34 -0.05 17.89
CA LEU A 84 -0.21 1.22 17.44
C LEU A 84 0.17 1.45 15.97
N GLY A 85 -0.78 1.97 15.19
CA GLY A 85 -0.51 2.38 13.81
C GLY A 85 0.35 3.63 13.76
N PHE A 86 1.41 3.56 12.96
CA PHE A 86 2.30 4.68 12.65
C PHE A 86 2.62 4.73 11.17
N ILE A 87 2.88 5.94 10.70
CA ILE A 87 3.59 6.18 9.45
C ILE A 87 5.01 6.57 9.83
N TYR A 88 5.99 5.85 9.28
CA TYR A 88 7.41 6.12 9.50
C TYR A 88 8.00 6.87 8.33
N LYS A 89 8.78 7.90 8.63
CA LYS A 89 9.72 8.54 7.71
C LYS A 89 11.09 7.89 7.92
N LEU A 90 11.63 7.26 6.89
CA LEU A 90 12.85 6.48 6.96
C LEU A 90 13.90 7.02 5.99
N ASP A 91 15.15 6.83 6.31
CA ASP A 91 16.22 7.00 5.33
C ASP A 91 16.01 5.99 4.19
N LEU A 92 16.04 6.48 2.95
CA LEU A 92 15.72 5.69 1.76
C LEU A 92 16.70 4.53 1.52
N ASN A 93 17.94 4.69 1.95
CA ASN A 93 18.98 3.70 1.70
C ASN A 93 19.10 2.66 2.82
N THR A 94 19.01 3.10 4.08
CA THR A 94 19.28 2.27 5.24
C THR A 94 18.02 1.74 5.93
N GLY A 95 16.87 2.40 5.75
CA GLY A 95 15.64 2.10 6.49
C GLY A 95 15.62 2.61 7.94
N GLU A 96 16.65 3.35 8.35
CA GLU A 96 16.71 3.93 9.69
C GLU A 96 15.59 4.95 9.91
N PRO A 97 14.90 4.91 11.06
CA PRO A 97 13.80 5.83 11.35
C PRO A 97 14.32 7.24 11.62
N LEU A 98 13.82 8.20 10.85
CA LEU A 98 14.08 9.63 11.02
C LEU A 98 12.95 10.30 11.81
N ASP A 99 11.70 9.87 11.57
CA ASP A 99 10.52 10.36 12.28
C ASP A 99 9.37 9.34 12.20
N ARG A 100 8.33 9.55 13.00
CA ARG A 100 7.09 8.76 12.95
C ARG A 100 5.88 9.58 13.34
N PHE A 101 4.78 9.33 12.67
CA PHE A 101 3.53 10.06 12.84
C PHE A 101 2.39 9.11 13.19
N ARG A 102 1.49 9.55 14.04
CA ARG A 102 0.25 8.82 14.29
C ARG A 102 -0.64 8.87 13.07
N THR A 103 -1.32 7.79 12.82
CA THR A 103 -2.31 7.71 11.74
C THR A 103 -3.53 8.58 12.07
N PRO A 104 -4.17 9.21 11.08
CA PRO A 104 -5.27 10.13 11.34
C PRO A 104 -6.53 9.47 11.92
N ASP A 105 -6.65 8.15 11.84
CA ASP A 105 -7.79 7.38 12.33
C ASP A 105 -7.50 6.55 13.60
N GLY A 106 -6.30 6.69 14.17
CA GLY A 106 -5.89 5.91 15.35
C GLY A 106 -5.40 4.51 15.05
N GLY A 107 -5.30 4.10 13.79
CA GLY A 107 -4.77 2.81 13.32
C GLY A 107 -5.65 2.19 12.24
N GLY A 108 -5.10 1.31 11.44
CA GLY A 108 -5.82 0.63 10.36
C GLY A 108 -5.48 1.13 8.96
N ILE A 109 -4.33 1.74 8.79
CA ILE A 109 -3.85 2.21 7.49
C ILE A 109 -3.25 1.07 6.69
N HIS A 110 -3.64 0.97 5.42
CA HIS A 110 -3.08 0.00 4.47
C HIS A 110 -2.38 0.62 3.27
N GLY A 111 -2.81 1.78 2.79
CA GLY A 111 -2.19 2.43 1.65
C GLY A 111 -1.73 3.83 1.98
N ILE A 112 -0.57 4.19 1.46
CA ILE A 112 -0.06 5.55 1.42
C ILE A 112 0.49 5.85 0.03
N GLU A 113 0.38 7.10 -0.40
CA GLU A 113 0.88 7.55 -1.70
C GLU A 113 1.38 8.99 -1.63
N TRP A 114 2.60 9.23 -2.11
CA TRP A 114 3.21 10.54 -2.11
C TRP A 114 2.59 11.47 -3.16
N ASP A 115 2.36 12.73 -2.79
CA ASP A 115 1.81 13.76 -3.66
C ASP A 115 2.43 15.14 -3.36
N ASN A 116 3.63 15.39 -3.89
CA ASN A 116 4.28 16.71 -3.87
C ASN A 116 4.31 17.38 -2.48
N GLY A 117 4.95 16.77 -1.51
CA GLY A 117 5.05 17.28 -0.13
C GLY A 117 3.81 16.98 0.71
N LYS A 118 2.87 16.23 0.18
CA LYS A 118 1.69 15.72 0.86
C LYS A 118 1.63 14.21 0.72
N MET A 119 0.74 13.59 1.47
CA MET A 119 0.56 12.14 1.41
C MET A 119 -0.91 11.79 1.45
N TRP A 120 -1.35 10.99 0.49
CA TRP A 120 -2.64 10.32 0.56
C TRP A 120 -2.52 9.10 1.47
N VAL A 121 -3.55 8.89 2.29
CA VAL A 121 -3.57 7.82 3.30
C VAL A 121 -4.94 7.18 3.31
N THR A 122 -4.99 5.85 3.24
CA THR A 122 -6.24 5.13 3.47
C THR A 122 -6.51 4.97 4.97
N ALA A 123 -7.76 5.07 5.37
CA ALA A 123 -8.16 4.89 6.76
C ALA A 123 -9.43 4.04 6.86
N PHE A 124 -9.59 3.33 7.97
CA PHE A 124 -10.73 2.44 8.19
C PHE A 124 -11.74 2.96 9.20
N ASN A 125 -11.34 3.86 10.05
CA ASN A 125 -12.17 4.29 11.17
C ASN A 125 -12.12 5.82 11.40
N PRO A 126 -12.95 6.56 10.68
CA PRO A 126 -13.90 6.15 9.66
C PRO A 126 -13.23 5.83 8.33
N THR A 127 -13.91 5.06 7.48
CA THR A 127 -13.43 4.72 6.13
C THR A 127 -13.32 5.98 5.28
N ALA A 128 -12.12 6.34 4.89
CA ALA A 128 -11.85 7.56 4.11
C ALA A 128 -10.46 7.53 3.46
N LEU A 129 -10.29 8.37 2.44
CA LEU A 129 -9.00 8.83 1.97
C LEU A 129 -8.68 10.17 2.64
N TYR A 130 -7.52 10.27 3.25
CA TYR A 130 -7.01 11.52 3.81
C TYR A 130 -5.85 12.02 2.98
N LEU A 131 -5.82 13.31 2.69
CA LEU A 131 -4.63 14.02 2.27
C LEU A 131 -4.06 14.73 3.49
N VAL A 132 -2.81 14.44 3.82
CA VAL A 132 -2.10 15.04 4.95
C VAL A 132 -0.86 15.79 4.51
N ASP A 133 -0.45 16.78 5.27
CA ASP A 133 0.86 17.44 5.12
C ASP A 133 1.96 16.48 5.60
N SER A 134 2.99 16.25 4.79
CA SER A 134 4.04 15.28 5.12
C SER A 134 4.97 15.70 6.25
N ASN A 135 4.98 16.99 6.64
CA ASN A 135 5.86 17.50 7.68
C ASN A 135 5.27 17.35 9.09
N ASN A 136 3.96 17.49 9.22
CA ASN A 136 3.29 17.52 10.53
C ASN A 136 2.06 16.62 10.64
N PHE A 137 1.70 15.94 9.56
CA PHE A 137 0.53 15.06 9.42
C PHE A 137 -0.81 15.72 9.75
N SER A 138 -0.89 17.05 9.61
CA SER A 138 -2.17 17.73 9.67
C SER A 138 -3.05 17.36 8.47
N ILE A 139 -4.33 17.14 8.74
CA ILE A 139 -5.29 16.77 7.69
C ILE A 139 -5.60 18.00 6.83
N ILE A 140 -5.30 17.90 5.54
CA ILE A 140 -5.61 18.90 4.53
C ILE A 140 -6.99 18.64 3.92
N LYS A 141 -7.27 17.36 3.62
CA LYS A 141 -8.53 16.95 2.98
C LYS A 141 -8.95 15.58 3.49
N LYS A 142 -10.25 15.34 3.52
CA LYS A 142 -10.87 14.05 3.79
C LYS A 142 -11.91 13.76 2.71
N ILE A 143 -11.79 12.61 2.07
CA ILE A 143 -12.76 12.06 1.13
C ILE A 143 -13.41 10.84 1.79
N PRO A 144 -14.69 10.93 2.21
CA PRO A 144 -15.42 9.77 2.72
C PRO A 144 -15.55 8.69 1.64
N VAL A 145 -15.36 7.45 2.01
CA VAL A 145 -15.49 6.30 1.12
C VAL A 145 -16.48 5.32 1.73
N THR A 146 -17.37 4.78 0.91
CA THR A 146 -18.45 3.89 1.38
C THR A 146 -18.02 2.43 1.49
N LEU A 147 -17.11 1.97 0.61
CA LEU A 147 -16.63 0.60 0.62
C LEU A 147 -15.60 0.39 1.74
N PRO A 148 -15.65 -0.74 2.44
CA PRO A 148 -14.69 -1.06 3.48
C PRO A 148 -13.31 -1.45 2.91
N ARG A 149 -12.31 -1.57 3.80
CA ARG A 149 -10.99 -2.12 3.50
C ARG A 149 -10.29 -1.52 2.29
N LEU A 150 -10.05 -0.22 2.37
CA LEU A 150 -9.15 0.46 1.45
C LEU A 150 -7.73 -0.06 1.63
N HIS A 151 -7.09 -0.44 0.52
CA HIS A 151 -5.70 -0.89 0.52
C HIS A 151 -4.82 0.05 -0.30
N GLY A 152 -4.09 -0.47 -1.27
CA GLY A 152 -3.13 0.27 -2.07
C GLY A 152 -3.71 1.47 -2.79
N LEU A 153 -2.88 2.47 -2.93
CA LEU A 153 -3.16 3.71 -3.65
C LEU A 153 -2.20 3.86 -4.83
N ALA A 154 -2.67 4.51 -5.88
CA ALA A 154 -1.81 4.93 -6.98
C ALA A 154 -2.32 6.25 -7.56
N LYS A 155 -1.52 7.34 -7.40
CA LYS A 155 -1.86 8.68 -7.86
C LYS A 155 -1.66 8.79 -9.37
N VAL A 156 -2.64 9.40 -10.03
CA VAL A 156 -2.58 9.78 -11.44
C VAL A 156 -2.99 11.25 -11.59
N ASP A 157 -2.76 11.85 -12.75
CA ASP A 157 -2.97 13.31 -12.93
C ASP A 157 -4.38 13.77 -12.54
N ASP A 158 -5.40 13.01 -12.92
CA ASP A 158 -6.80 13.36 -12.75
C ASP A 158 -7.49 12.70 -11.55
N GLY A 159 -6.75 11.94 -10.73
CA GLY A 159 -7.36 11.22 -9.60
C GLY A 159 -6.39 10.33 -8.83
N ILE A 160 -6.96 9.46 -8.03
CA ILE A 160 -6.22 8.47 -7.26
C ILE A 160 -6.97 7.12 -7.32
N TRP A 161 -6.26 6.09 -7.77
CA TRP A 161 -6.76 4.72 -7.72
C TRP A 161 -6.66 4.18 -6.30
N CYS A 162 -7.68 3.47 -5.86
CA CYS A 162 -7.73 2.79 -4.56
C CYS A 162 -8.24 1.37 -4.72
N ALA A 163 -7.52 0.41 -4.18
CA ALA A 163 -7.96 -0.98 -4.11
C ALA A 163 -8.94 -1.19 -2.94
N HIS A 164 -10.06 -1.83 -3.22
CA HIS A 164 -11.04 -2.30 -2.24
C HIS A 164 -11.05 -3.82 -2.25
N THR A 165 -10.11 -4.41 -1.53
CA THR A 165 -9.79 -5.84 -1.62
C THR A 165 -10.98 -6.74 -1.30
N THR A 166 -11.75 -6.41 -0.26
CA THR A 166 -12.90 -7.23 0.15
C THR A 166 -14.01 -7.27 -0.90
N ASP A 167 -14.19 -6.18 -1.64
CA ASP A 167 -15.25 -6.03 -2.63
C ASP A 167 -14.76 -6.39 -4.04
N ASN A 168 -13.49 -6.72 -4.15
CA ASN A 168 -12.80 -7.09 -5.40
C ASN A 168 -12.97 -6.03 -6.50
N VAL A 169 -12.80 -4.76 -6.11
CA VAL A 169 -12.90 -3.61 -7.02
C VAL A 169 -11.75 -2.64 -6.80
N ILE A 170 -11.40 -1.92 -7.87
CA ILE A 170 -10.46 -0.80 -7.83
C ILE A 170 -11.22 0.42 -8.33
N ILE A 171 -11.20 1.50 -7.57
CA ILE A 171 -11.93 2.72 -7.89
C ILE A 171 -10.96 3.88 -8.03
N LYS A 172 -11.12 4.66 -9.09
CA LYS A 172 -10.44 5.96 -9.23
C LYS A 172 -11.34 7.06 -8.67
N TYR A 173 -10.85 7.75 -7.66
CA TYR A 173 -11.51 8.91 -7.07
C TYR A 173 -10.92 10.21 -7.63
N CYS A 174 -11.78 11.19 -7.87
CA CYS A 174 -11.35 12.56 -8.10
C CYS A 174 -10.71 13.12 -6.83
N THR A 175 -9.47 13.59 -6.91
CA THR A 175 -8.78 14.15 -5.74
C THR A 175 -9.36 15.48 -5.27
N ASP A 176 -10.13 16.17 -6.11
CA ASP A 176 -10.76 17.44 -5.75
C ASP A 176 -12.14 17.28 -5.14
N SER A 177 -13.03 16.55 -5.82
CA SER A 177 -14.43 16.37 -5.38
C SER A 177 -14.65 15.13 -4.52
N GLY A 178 -13.80 14.09 -4.66
CA GLY A 178 -14.02 12.79 -4.05
C GLY A 178 -14.99 11.89 -4.83
N GLU A 179 -15.46 12.33 -6.00
CA GLU A 179 -16.36 11.53 -6.83
C GLU A 179 -15.65 10.33 -7.45
N GLU A 180 -16.34 9.22 -7.57
CA GLU A 180 -15.88 8.04 -8.31
C GLU A 180 -15.88 8.35 -9.80
N LYS A 181 -14.70 8.25 -10.43
CA LYS A 181 -14.52 8.50 -11.86
C LYS A 181 -14.59 7.23 -12.70
N GLU A 182 -13.90 6.20 -12.22
CA GLU A 182 -13.78 4.92 -12.92
C GLU A 182 -13.81 3.77 -11.91
N THR A 183 -14.32 2.63 -12.33
CA THR A 183 -14.38 1.42 -11.51
C THR A 183 -13.95 0.21 -12.33
N ILE A 184 -12.94 -0.51 -11.84
CA ILE A 184 -12.50 -1.80 -12.37
C ILE A 184 -13.01 -2.87 -11.42
N ARG A 185 -13.96 -3.70 -11.88
CA ARG A 185 -14.44 -4.87 -11.12
C ARG A 185 -13.64 -6.07 -11.55
N LEU A 186 -13.06 -6.76 -10.58
CA LEU A 186 -12.31 -7.98 -10.79
C LEU A 186 -13.25 -9.18 -10.80
N ASP A 187 -12.92 -10.17 -11.62
CA ASP A 187 -13.73 -11.38 -11.80
C ASP A 187 -13.26 -12.49 -10.84
N GLU A 188 -14.05 -13.55 -10.74
CA GLU A 188 -13.60 -14.77 -10.06
C GLU A 188 -12.38 -15.33 -10.80
N GLY A 189 -11.29 -15.57 -10.06
CA GLY A 189 -10.00 -16.02 -10.60
C GLY A 189 -9.02 -14.91 -10.93
N ASP A 190 -9.40 -13.63 -10.78
CA ASP A 190 -8.44 -12.53 -10.70
C ASP A 190 -7.75 -12.49 -9.32
N ALA A 191 -6.58 -11.86 -9.26
CA ALA A 191 -5.81 -11.70 -8.03
C ALA A 191 -6.56 -10.86 -6.98
N TYR A 192 -6.28 -11.11 -5.70
CA TYR A 192 -6.79 -10.30 -4.58
C TYR A 192 -5.86 -9.12 -4.33
N ILE A 193 -6.21 -7.98 -4.89
CA ILE A 193 -5.35 -6.81 -4.94
C ILE A 193 -5.21 -6.14 -3.59
N HIS A 194 -3.96 -5.95 -3.14
CA HIS A 194 -3.60 -5.20 -1.95
C HIS A 194 -2.88 -3.90 -2.29
N GLY A 195 -1.66 -3.95 -2.77
CA GLY A 195 -0.92 -2.78 -3.20
C GLY A 195 -1.26 -2.35 -4.62
N LEU A 196 -1.12 -1.07 -4.89
CA LEU A 196 -1.19 -0.48 -6.23
C LEU A 196 0.02 0.42 -6.46
N SER A 197 0.44 0.54 -7.70
CA SER A 197 1.40 1.53 -8.17
C SER A 197 1.21 1.81 -9.66
N ILE A 198 1.70 2.93 -10.15
CA ILE A 198 1.71 3.28 -11.58
C ILE A 198 3.14 3.22 -12.11
N LYS A 199 3.30 2.63 -13.29
CA LYS A 199 4.53 2.73 -14.10
C LYS A 199 4.16 2.79 -15.58
N ASP A 200 4.68 3.78 -16.28
CA ASP A 200 4.47 3.98 -17.72
C ASP A 200 2.97 4.00 -18.14
N GLY A 201 2.11 4.55 -17.26
CA GLY A 201 0.66 4.59 -17.45
C GLY A 201 -0.07 3.27 -17.17
N GLU A 202 0.65 2.21 -16.80
CA GLU A 202 0.07 0.93 -16.43
C GLU A 202 -0.13 0.82 -14.92
N LEU A 203 -1.27 0.27 -14.52
CA LEU A 203 -1.59 0.02 -13.11
C LEU A 203 -1.05 -1.36 -12.70
N TRP A 204 -0.13 -1.34 -11.74
CA TRP A 204 0.48 -2.52 -11.15
C TRP A 204 -0.16 -2.87 -9.82
N TYR A 205 -0.18 -4.16 -9.47
CA TYR A 205 -0.74 -4.66 -8.22
C TYR A 205 0.18 -5.65 -7.51
N SER A 206 -0.04 -5.80 -6.21
CA SER A 206 0.40 -6.96 -5.44
C SER A 206 -0.81 -7.79 -5.03
N ASP A 207 -0.67 -9.13 -5.13
CA ASP A 207 -1.52 -10.07 -4.41
C ASP A 207 -0.75 -10.56 -3.19
N SER A 208 -1.24 -10.24 -2.00
CA SER A 208 -0.60 -10.65 -0.74
C SER A 208 -0.86 -12.11 -0.38
N ASN A 209 -1.53 -12.86 -1.26
CA ASN A 209 -1.91 -14.25 -1.01
C ASN A 209 -2.86 -14.44 0.19
N PHE A 210 -3.56 -13.38 0.56
CA PHE A 210 -4.58 -13.37 1.59
C PHE A 210 -5.96 -13.22 0.97
N ALA A 211 -6.83 -14.18 1.18
CA ALA A 211 -8.20 -14.10 0.73
C ALA A 211 -9.21 -14.21 1.87
N GLY A 212 -10.39 -13.67 1.58
CA GLY A 212 -11.57 -13.80 2.39
C GLY A 212 -11.80 -12.68 3.39
N LYS A 213 -13.03 -12.60 3.88
CA LYS A 213 -13.53 -11.55 4.78
C LYS A 213 -12.74 -11.44 6.10
N HIS A 214 -11.94 -12.41 6.43
CA HIS A 214 -11.17 -12.48 7.68
C HIS A 214 -9.65 -12.45 7.48
N GLY A 215 -9.16 -12.38 6.24
CA GLY A 215 -7.74 -12.25 5.94
C GLY A 215 -6.84 -13.39 6.46
N THR A 216 -7.38 -14.60 6.60
CA THR A 216 -6.68 -15.74 7.21
C THR A 216 -6.38 -16.86 6.23
N ALA A 217 -6.97 -16.87 5.05
CA ALA A 217 -6.74 -17.91 4.06
C ALA A 217 -5.63 -17.50 3.09
N ILE A 218 -4.66 -18.39 2.90
CA ILE A 218 -3.63 -18.26 1.86
C ILE A 218 -4.15 -18.97 0.61
N LEU A 219 -4.21 -18.29 -0.52
CA LEU A 219 -4.83 -18.78 -1.75
C LEU A 219 -3.87 -19.38 -2.78
N GLY A 220 -2.63 -18.97 -2.80
CA GLY A 220 -1.70 -19.41 -3.83
C GLY A 220 -0.29 -18.89 -3.58
N LYS A 221 0.40 -18.48 -4.61
CA LYS A 221 1.69 -17.79 -4.50
C LYS A 221 1.47 -16.28 -4.52
N PRO A 222 2.16 -15.52 -3.67
CA PRO A 222 2.17 -14.07 -3.78
C PRO A 222 2.75 -13.65 -5.14
N GLU A 223 2.09 -12.70 -5.78
CA GLU A 223 2.47 -12.26 -7.12
C GLU A 223 2.45 -10.74 -7.25
N ILE A 224 3.18 -10.27 -8.23
CA ILE A 224 3.14 -8.91 -8.74
C ILE A 224 2.65 -8.98 -10.18
N GLY A 225 1.71 -8.13 -10.51
CA GLY A 225 1.12 -8.12 -11.84
C GLY A 225 0.64 -6.75 -12.28
N LYS A 226 0.01 -6.75 -13.46
CA LYS A 226 -0.61 -5.58 -14.08
C LYS A 226 -2.11 -5.77 -14.22
N ILE A 227 -2.84 -4.67 -14.20
CA ILE A 227 -4.27 -4.64 -14.43
C ILE A 227 -4.52 -4.21 -15.85
N LYS A 228 -5.27 -5.02 -16.57
CA LYS A 228 -5.74 -4.70 -17.91
C LYS A 228 -6.93 -3.75 -17.80
N ILE A 229 -6.73 -2.51 -18.17
CA ILE A 229 -7.74 -1.46 -18.28
C ILE A 229 -8.43 -1.53 -19.63
#